data_611daa213fdb71005ff3017cfd13dd7f
#
_entry.id   611daa213fdb71005ff3017cfd13dd7f
#
_cell.length_a   1.000
_cell.length_b   1.000
_cell.length_c   1.000
_cell.angle_alpha   90.00
_cell.angle_beta   90.00
_cell.angle_gamma   90.00
#
_symmetry.space_group_name_H-M   'P 1'
#
loop_
_entity.id
_entity.type
_entity.pdbx_description
1 polymer ?
#
loop_
_entity_poly.entity_id
_entity_poly.type
_entity_poly.pdbx_seq_one_letter_code
_entity_poly.pdbx_strand_id
1 'polypeptide(L)'
;EAHLEPHRLDLALSISPVTIQEYIPGTNIRTYVIGESVYSAEIRSSALDFREDLEAELIPIDLPESVEKQCLEILKAFMLDWTAIDWRVKPTGEYVFLEANPSPMFIHFERQTRFPITQQLVKLLMS
;
A
#
# COMPACT_ATOMS: atom_id res chain seq x y z
N GLU A 1 4.22 8.17 21.81
CA GLU A 1 3.67 7.11 21.04
C GLU A 1 2.31 7.47 20.52
N ALA A 2 2.07 7.12 19.33
CA ALA A 2 0.81 7.46 18.74
C ALA A 2 -0.25 6.68 19.46
N HIS A 3 -1.05 7.38 20.15
CA HIS A 3 -2.10 6.77 20.87
C HIS A 3 -3.21 6.41 19.91
N LEU A 4 -3.44 5.13 19.75
CA LEU A 4 -4.42 4.67 18.80
C LEU A 4 -5.80 4.61 19.43
N GLU A 5 -6.78 5.11 18.69
CA GLU A 5 -8.15 4.96 19.08
C GLU A 5 -8.62 3.55 18.83
N PRO A 6 -9.68 3.08 19.47
CA PRO A 6 -10.06 1.67 19.34
C PRO A 6 -10.19 1.17 17.92
N HIS A 7 -10.78 1.96 17.03
CA HIS A 7 -10.94 1.52 15.66
C HIS A 7 -9.60 1.46 14.92
N ARG A 8 -8.66 2.29 15.32
CA ARG A 8 -7.33 2.25 14.72
C ARG A 8 -6.51 1.13 15.30
N LEU A 9 -6.84 0.73 16.50
CA LEU A 9 -6.16 -0.38 17.12
C LEU A 9 -6.43 -1.66 16.34
N ASP A 10 -7.65 -1.82 15.86
CA ASP A 10 -7.96 -2.98 15.04
C ASP A 10 -7.13 -3.00 13.78
N LEU A 11 -6.95 -1.85 13.16
CA LEU A 11 -6.12 -1.74 12.00
C LEU A 11 -4.67 -2.08 12.32
N ALA A 12 -4.19 -1.59 13.43
CA ALA A 12 -2.83 -1.86 13.87
C ALA A 12 -2.63 -3.33 14.15
N LEU A 13 -3.62 -4.00 14.67
CA LEU A 13 -3.53 -5.42 14.92
C LEU A 13 -3.41 -6.23 13.65
N SER A 14 -3.92 -5.71 12.54
CA SER A 14 -3.77 -6.38 11.27
C SER A 14 -2.37 -6.34 10.76
N ILE A 15 -1.55 -5.41 11.23
CA ILE A 15 -0.23 -5.26 10.76
C ILE A 15 0.76 -5.87 11.63
N SER A 16 0.57 -5.69 12.86
CA SER A 16 1.64 -5.84 13.68
C SER A 16 2.15 -7.21 13.74
N PRO A 17 2.52 -7.73 14.47
CA PRO A 17 3.60 -8.62 14.61
C PRO A 17 3.62 -9.73 13.61
N VAL A 18 2.56 -9.84 12.97
CA VAL A 18 2.36 -10.86 11.99
C VAL A 18 3.37 -10.81 10.91
N THR A 19 3.68 -9.60 10.52
CA THR A 19 4.51 -9.38 9.36
C THR A 19 5.89 -9.93 9.49
N ILE A 20 6.28 -10.28 10.67
CA ILE A 20 7.65 -10.69 10.88
C ILE A 20 7.85 -12.17 10.64
N GLN A 21 6.94 -12.95 11.13
CA GLN A 21 7.16 -14.38 11.21
C GLN A 21 6.12 -15.19 10.49
N GLU A 22 4.93 -14.66 10.41
CA GLU A 22 3.82 -15.42 9.95
C GLU A 22 3.62 -15.28 8.46
N TYR A 23 3.50 -16.41 7.78
CA TYR A 23 3.22 -16.38 6.36
C TYR A 23 1.72 -16.26 6.17
N ILE A 24 1.30 -15.23 5.43
CA ILE A 24 -0.10 -15.04 5.09
C ILE A 24 -0.24 -15.35 3.60
N PRO A 25 -0.90 -16.44 3.24
CA PRO A 25 -1.05 -16.76 1.82
C PRO A 25 -1.96 -15.75 1.13
N GLY A 26 -1.68 -15.49 -0.11
CA GLY A 26 -2.52 -14.57 -0.87
C GLY A 26 -1.74 -13.81 -1.91
N THR A 27 -2.35 -12.74 -2.36
CA THR A 27 -1.84 -11.91 -3.44
C THR A 27 -1.26 -10.62 -2.85
N ASN A 28 -0.12 -10.20 -3.36
CA ASN A 28 0.52 -8.96 -2.91
C ASN A 28 -0.01 -7.79 -3.73
N ILE A 29 -0.42 -6.73 -3.03
CA ILE A 29 -0.90 -5.51 -3.66
C ILE A 29 -0.09 -4.35 -3.11
N ARG A 30 0.36 -3.46 -3.99
CA ARG A 30 0.99 -2.22 -3.57
C ARG A 30 0.12 -1.05 -4.00
N THR A 31 -0.12 -0.13 -3.08
CA THR A 31 -0.97 1.02 -3.31
C THR A 31 -0.20 2.29 -3.00
N TYR A 32 -0.16 3.20 -3.95
CA TYR A 32 0.38 4.54 -3.70
C TYR A 32 -0.77 5.45 -3.38
N VAL A 33 -0.68 6.13 -2.24
CA VAL A 33 -1.69 7.09 -1.79
C VAL A 33 -1.02 8.45 -1.82
N ILE A 34 -1.53 9.35 -2.63
CA ILE A 34 -0.94 10.67 -2.82
C ILE A 34 -2.06 11.69 -2.66
N GLY A 35 -2.06 12.37 -1.51
CA GLY A 35 -3.18 13.23 -1.18
C GLY A 35 -4.46 12.42 -1.11
N GLU A 36 -5.37 12.63 -2.02
CA GLU A 36 -6.62 11.88 -2.07
C GLU A 36 -6.66 10.89 -3.23
N SER A 37 -5.55 10.76 -3.95
CA SER A 37 -5.47 9.87 -5.10
C SER A 37 -4.88 8.53 -4.67
N VAL A 38 -5.45 7.46 -5.19
CA VAL A 38 -5.03 6.10 -4.83
C VAL A 38 -4.76 5.31 -6.10
N TYR A 39 -3.58 4.71 -6.19
CA TYR A 39 -3.16 3.92 -7.35
C TYR A 39 -2.64 2.58 -6.89
N SER A 40 -3.23 1.50 -7.36
CA SER A 40 -2.90 0.17 -6.88
C SER A 40 -2.53 -0.78 -8.00
N ALA A 41 -1.66 -1.72 -7.68
CA ALA A 41 -1.29 -2.78 -8.62
C ALA A 41 -1.03 -4.07 -7.87
N GLU A 42 -1.38 -5.17 -8.52
CA GLU A 42 -1.05 -6.49 -8.02
C GLU A 42 0.41 -6.77 -8.40
N ILE A 43 1.18 -7.31 -7.47
CA ILE A 43 2.58 -7.62 -7.70
C ILE A 43 2.71 -9.12 -7.90
N ARG A 44 3.12 -9.52 -9.09
CA ARG A 44 3.38 -10.92 -9.40
C ARG A 44 4.87 -11.13 -9.45
N SER A 45 5.38 -11.85 -8.47
CA SER A 45 6.81 -12.06 -8.33
C SER A 45 7.06 -13.49 -7.90
N SER A 46 8.16 -14.06 -8.37
CA SER A 46 8.59 -15.38 -7.95
C SER A 46 9.52 -15.30 -6.75
N ALA A 47 9.93 -14.10 -6.36
CA ALA A 47 10.82 -13.91 -5.23
C ALA A 47 10.03 -13.88 -3.93
N LEU A 48 10.66 -14.33 -2.85
CA LEU A 48 10.03 -14.28 -1.54
C LEU A 48 9.80 -12.85 -1.10
N ASP A 49 10.79 -12.00 -1.37
CA ASP A 49 10.65 -10.58 -1.06
C ASP A 49 10.48 -9.81 -2.35
N PHE A 50 9.21 -9.57 -2.71
CA PHE A 50 8.90 -8.90 -3.96
C PHE A 50 9.45 -7.48 -4.02
N ARG A 51 9.79 -6.90 -2.90
CA ARG A 51 10.30 -5.53 -2.88
C ARG A 51 11.66 -5.42 -3.55
N GLU A 52 12.39 -6.52 -3.63
CA GLU A 52 13.68 -6.53 -4.28
C GLU A 52 13.65 -7.14 -5.67
N ASP A 53 12.46 -7.53 -6.12
CA ASP A 53 12.32 -8.15 -7.43
C ASP A 53 11.96 -7.09 -8.46
N LEU A 54 12.99 -6.57 -9.12
CA LEU A 54 12.79 -5.52 -10.12
C LEU A 54 12.14 -6.05 -11.39
N GLU A 55 12.00 -7.37 -11.50
CA GLU A 55 11.34 -7.97 -12.65
C GLU A 55 9.93 -8.40 -12.34
N ALA A 56 9.45 -8.07 -11.16
CA ALA A 56 8.08 -8.39 -10.80
C ALA A 56 7.12 -7.70 -11.76
N GLU A 57 6.08 -8.42 -12.14
CA GLU A 57 5.05 -7.87 -13.00
C GLU A 57 4.06 -7.09 -12.16
N LEU A 58 3.74 -5.88 -12.58
CA LEU A 58 2.80 -5.02 -11.85
C LEU A 58 1.55 -4.84 -12.70
N ILE A 59 0.43 -5.29 -12.18
CA ILE A 59 -0.83 -5.26 -12.90
C ILE A 59 -1.77 -4.27 -12.23
N PRO A 60 -2.13 -3.17 -12.90
CA PRO A 60 -3.04 -2.19 -12.31
C PRO A 60 -4.37 -2.81 -11.91
N ILE A 61 -4.86 -2.45 -10.75
CA ILE A 61 -6.16 -2.93 -10.26
C ILE A 61 -6.89 -1.79 -9.58
N ASP A 62 -8.20 -1.99 -9.39
CA ASP A 62 -9.01 -1.07 -8.60
C ASP A 62 -9.26 -1.71 -7.26
N LEU A 63 -9.06 -0.95 -6.18
CA LEU A 63 -9.33 -1.44 -4.84
C LEU A 63 -10.84 -1.36 -4.55
N PRO A 64 -11.34 -2.25 -3.67
CA PRO A 64 -12.68 -2.06 -3.14
C PRO A 64 -12.78 -0.70 -2.46
N GLU A 65 -13.94 -0.10 -2.52
CA GLU A 65 -14.14 1.23 -1.96
C GLU A 65 -13.77 1.30 -0.48
N SER A 66 -14.10 0.25 0.26
CA SER A 66 -13.79 0.23 1.68
C SER A 66 -12.29 0.24 1.95
N VAL A 67 -11.52 -0.46 1.09
CA VAL A 67 -10.07 -0.50 1.23
C VAL A 67 -9.47 0.84 0.82
N GLU A 68 -10.03 1.46 -0.19
CA GLU A 68 -9.57 2.77 -0.63
C GLU A 68 -9.74 3.79 0.49
N LYS A 69 -10.87 3.73 1.20
CA LYS A 69 -11.08 4.61 2.35
C LYS A 69 -10.07 4.33 3.45
N GLN A 70 -9.74 3.06 3.67
CA GLN A 70 -8.73 2.72 4.66
C GLN A 70 -7.37 3.30 4.29
N CYS A 71 -7.05 3.34 3.00
CA CYS A 71 -5.79 3.94 2.55
C CYS A 71 -5.71 5.40 2.97
N LEU A 72 -6.80 6.14 2.78
CA LEU A 72 -6.82 7.54 3.15
C LEU A 72 -6.76 7.73 4.66
N GLU A 73 -7.38 6.83 5.41
CA GLU A 73 -7.31 6.88 6.87
C GLU A 73 -5.91 6.57 7.36
N ILE A 74 -5.23 5.62 6.73
CA ILE A 74 -3.86 5.29 7.10
C ILE A 74 -2.95 6.49 6.87
N LEU A 75 -3.12 7.17 5.74
CA LEU A 75 -2.32 8.34 5.43
C LEU A 75 -2.48 9.39 6.52
N LYS A 76 -3.71 9.64 6.94
CA LYS A 76 -3.99 10.60 7.99
C LYS A 76 -3.44 10.14 9.34
N ALA A 77 -3.64 8.87 9.65
CA ALA A 77 -3.21 8.33 10.93
C ALA A 77 -1.70 8.46 11.12
N PHE A 78 -0.95 8.31 10.04
CA PHE A 78 0.51 8.39 10.10
C PHE A 78 1.01 9.80 9.80
N MET A 79 0.10 10.74 9.62
CA MET A 79 0.43 12.15 9.38
C MET A 79 1.34 12.32 8.16
N LEU A 80 1.00 11.61 7.10
CA LEU A 80 1.77 11.64 5.86
C LEU A 80 0.97 12.31 4.77
N ASP A 81 1.69 12.90 3.80
CA ASP A 81 1.06 13.48 2.63
C ASP A 81 0.97 12.46 1.51
N TRP A 82 1.86 11.48 1.50
CA TRP A 82 1.82 10.38 0.54
C TRP A 82 2.60 9.20 1.11
N THR A 83 2.25 8.01 0.62
CA THR A 83 2.90 6.79 1.09
C THR A 83 2.61 5.66 0.12
N ALA A 84 3.36 4.57 0.26
CA ALA A 84 3.03 3.33 -0.42
C ALA A 84 2.61 2.34 0.66
N ILE A 85 1.47 1.70 0.44
CA ILE A 85 0.93 0.72 1.37
C ILE A 85 1.03 -0.66 0.74
N ASP A 86 1.57 -1.61 1.48
CA ASP A 86 1.62 -3.00 1.03
C ASP A 86 0.52 -3.78 1.70
N TRP A 87 -0.24 -4.51 0.89
CA TRP A 87 -1.35 -5.33 1.34
C TRP A 87 -1.12 -6.78 0.93
N ARG A 88 -1.69 -7.70 1.70
CA ARG A 88 -1.83 -9.07 1.28
C ARG A 88 -3.32 -9.37 1.19
N VAL A 89 -3.77 -9.86 0.04
CA VAL A 89 -5.18 -10.23 -0.13
C VAL A 89 -5.28 -11.72 0.01
N LYS A 90 -5.98 -12.17 1.05
CA LYS A 90 -6.14 -13.58 1.31
C LYS A 90 -7.03 -14.23 0.24
N PRO A 91 -6.98 -15.55 0.09
CA PRO A 91 -7.88 -16.23 -0.86
C PRO A 91 -9.35 -15.93 -0.60
N THR A 92 -9.70 -15.54 0.63
CA THR A 92 -11.07 -15.17 0.97
C THR A 92 -11.44 -13.79 0.46
N GLY A 93 -10.47 -13.01 -0.01
CA GLY A 93 -10.72 -11.64 -0.45
C GLY A 93 -10.42 -10.60 0.61
N GLU A 94 -10.04 -11.01 1.79
CA GLU A 94 -9.75 -10.08 2.86
C GLU A 94 -8.40 -9.41 2.63
N TYR A 95 -8.37 -8.08 2.74
CA TYR A 95 -7.14 -7.30 2.62
C TYR A 95 -6.49 -7.18 3.99
N VAL A 96 -5.21 -7.56 4.08
CA VAL A 96 -4.44 -7.46 5.31
C VAL A 96 -3.35 -6.42 5.09
N PHE A 97 -3.33 -5.41 5.94
CA PHE A 97 -2.32 -4.36 5.89
C PHE A 97 -0.98 -4.93 6.36
N LEU A 98 0.06 -4.74 5.58
CA LEU A 98 1.39 -5.21 5.96
C LEU A 98 2.29 -4.07 6.43
N GLU A 99 2.38 -3.00 5.64
CA GLU A 99 3.20 -1.87 6.04
C GLU A 99 2.87 -0.65 5.20
N ALA A 100 3.25 0.52 5.71
CA ALA A 100 3.18 1.78 4.97
C ALA A 100 4.58 2.36 4.93
N ASN A 101 5.07 2.64 3.72
CA ASN A 101 6.40 3.19 3.54
C ASN A 101 6.30 4.68 3.25
N PRO A 102 6.81 5.54 4.13
CA PRO A 102 6.66 7.00 3.96
C PRO A 102 7.56 7.59 2.87
N SER A 103 8.54 6.84 2.41
CA SER A 103 9.43 7.33 1.36
C SER A 103 9.64 6.26 0.30
N PRO A 104 8.59 5.86 -0.37
CA PRO A 104 8.69 4.73 -1.31
C PRO A 104 9.35 5.14 -2.61
N MET A 105 10.02 4.15 -3.22
CA MET A 105 10.51 4.32 -4.58
C MET A 105 9.38 3.97 -5.52
N PHE A 106 9.15 4.81 -6.53
CA PHE A 106 7.96 4.64 -7.36
C PHE A 106 8.23 4.61 -8.87
N ILE A 107 9.45 4.86 -9.29
CA ILE A 107 9.74 4.98 -10.72
C ILE A 107 9.42 3.73 -11.50
N HIS A 108 9.82 2.58 -10.97
CA HIS A 108 9.53 1.32 -11.63
C HIS A 108 8.02 1.05 -11.66
N PHE A 109 7.35 1.34 -10.56
CA PHE A 109 5.90 1.17 -10.47
C PHE A 109 5.21 2.05 -11.51
N GLU A 110 5.60 3.32 -11.59
CA GLU A 110 4.99 4.25 -12.53
C GLU A 110 5.21 3.80 -13.98
N ARG A 111 6.41 3.33 -14.28
CA ARG A 111 6.71 2.90 -15.63
C ARG A 111 5.86 1.71 -16.07
N GLN A 112 5.68 0.77 -15.19
CA GLN A 112 4.92 -0.42 -15.53
C GLN A 112 3.43 -0.18 -15.57
N THR A 113 2.91 0.56 -14.60
CA THR A 113 1.46 0.75 -14.49
C THR A 113 0.97 1.92 -15.32
N ARG A 114 1.86 2.86 -15.62
CA ARG A 114 1.55 4.11 -16.31
C ARG A 114 0.65 5.02 -15.49
N PHE A 115 0.52 4.76 -14.21
CA PHE A 115 -0.17 5.69 -13.31
C PHE A 115 0.63 6.98 -13.21
N PRO A 116 -0.04 8.13 -13.09
CA PRO A 116 0.65 9.45 -13.08
C PRO A 116 1.20 9.80 -11.69
N ILE A 117 2.08 8.97 -11.16
CA ILE A 117 2.61 9.17 -9.81
C ILE A 117 3.42 10.47 -9.71
N THR A 118 4.37 10.66 -10.63
CA THR A 118 5.19 11.86 -10.62
C THR A 118 4.32 13.11 -10.73
N GLN A 119 3.33 13.09 -11.60
CA GLN A 119 2.47 14.23 -11.79
C GLN A 119 1.69 14.55 -10.52
N GLN A 120 1.21 13.53 -9.84
CA GLN A 120 0.45 13.74 -8.62
C GLN A 120 1.35 14.25 -7.49
N LEU A 121 2.60 13.78 -7.43
CA LEU A 121 3.54 14.28 -6.43
C LEU A 121 3.85 15.75 -6.67
N VAL A 122 4.03 16.13 -7.94
CA VAL A 122 4.29 17.53 -8.27
C VAL A 122 3.10 18.39 -7.84
N LYS A 123 1.88 17.93 -8.11
CA LYS A 123 0.70 18.66 -7.68
C LYS A 123 0.65 18.83 -6.17
N LEU A 124 1.01 17.78 -5.45
CA LEU A 124 1.01 17.82 -4.00
C LEU A 124 2.00 18.86 -3.49
N LEU A 125 3.19 18.92 -4.08
CA LEU A 125 4.21 19.86 -3.67
C LEU A 125 3.86 21.30 -4.01
N MET A 126 3.04 21.50 -5.03
CA MET A 126 2.68 22.85 -5.48
C MET A 126 1.42 23.38 -4.80
N SER A 127 0.74 22.57 -4.04
CA SER A 127 -0.51 22.99 -3.40
C SER A 127 -0.31 23.67 -2.06
#